data_b769c778f033cb803d5591900c155035
#
_entry.id   b769c778f033cb803d5591900c155035
#
_cell.length_a   1.000
_cell.length_b   1.000
_cell.length_c   1.000
_cell.angle_alpha   90.00
_cell.angle_beta   90.00
_cell.angle_gamma   90.00
#
_symmetry.space_group_name_H-M   'P 1'
#
loop_
_entity.id
_entity.type
_entity.pdbx_description
1 polymer ?
#
loop_
_entity_poly.entity_id
_entity_poly.type
_entity_poly.pdbx_seq_one_letter_code
_entity_poly.pdbx_strand_id
1 'polypeptide(L)'
;PRGNTLVITVVEFPTINRISFEGNARIKDEVLAKMISSDERRVFNPSQAETDANAIAEAYNNEGRIAARVQPKIIKRSQNRVDLVFEIFEGDNVEVERISFIGNRVYSDRRLRRVLGTKQAGLFRRLVKRDTYVEPRAEADQRLLRDFYLSRGYVDMRISAANAQLTQERDGYFVQFNIQEGQQFKFGELTVSSTIDGVDPEAY
;
A
#
# COMPACT_ATOMS: atom_id res chain seq x y z
N PRO A 1 27.33 0.06 45.89
CA PRO A 1 27.96 1.24 46.53
C PRO A 1 29.18 0.81 47.27
N ARG A 2 30.31 1.41 46.99
CA ARG A 2 31.55 1.21 47.77
C ARG A 2 31.69 2.45 48.66
N GLY A 3 31.31 2.33 49.93
CA GLY A 3 31.27 3.44 50.86
C GLY A 3 30.25 4.49 50.46
N ASN A 4 30.52 5.78 50.72
CA ASN A 4 29.66 6.93 50.37
C ASN A 4 29.87 7.46 48.93
N THR A 5 30.46 6.66 48.02
CA THR A 5 30.74 7.09 46.66
C THR A 5 29.69 6.56 45.71
N LEU A 6 29.00 7.46 44.99
CA LEU A 6 28.13 7.15 43.88
C LEU A 6 29.02 7.00 42.62
N VAL A 7 29.00 5.81 42.01
CA VAL A 7 29.67 5.55 40.74
C VAL A 7 28.64 5.54 39.63
N ILE A 8 28.72 6.47 38.69
CA ILE A 8 27.91 6.54 37.49
C ILE A 8 28.74 6.08 36.31
N THR A 9 28.36 4.99 35.69
CA THR A 9 28.99 4.51 34.46
C THR A 9 28.17 4.98 33.26
N VAL A 10 28.78 5.75 32.36
CA VAL A 10 28.14 6.24 31.13
C VAL A 10 28.75 5.49 29.96
N VAL A 11 27.89 4.99 29.08
CA VAL A 11 28.28 4.39 27.81
C VAL A 11 27.79 5.33 26.71
N GLU A 12 28.71 5.88 25.95
CA GLU A 12 28.37 6.75 24.81
C GLU A 12 27.96 5.90 23.61
N PHE A 13 26.86 6.29 22.97
CA PHE A 13 26.49 5.74 21.67
C PHE A 13 27.48 6.21 20.61
N PRO A 14 27.85 5.33 19.65
CA PRO A 14 28.77 5.71 18.58
C PRO A 14 28.14 6.72 17.61
N THR A 15 29.00 7.42 16.88
CA THR A 15 28.55 8.31 15.80
C THR A 15 28.48 7.55 14.49
N ILE A 16 27.44 7.81 13.69
CA ILE A 16 27.29 7.25 12.35
C ILE A 16 28.34 7.84 11.44
N ASN A 17 29.22 7.02 10.89
CA ASN A 17 30.26 7.42 9.96
C ASN A 17 29.72 7.43 8.51
N ARG A 18 28.92 6.42 8.15
CA ARG A 18 28.34 6.23 6.82
C ARG A 18 27.03 5.46 6.94
N ILE A 19 26.08 5.77 6.01
CA ILE A 19 24.86 5.00 5.80
C ILE A 19 24.93 4.37 4.41
N SER A 20 24.58 3.10 4.30
CA SER A 20 24.53 2.37 3.02
C SER A 20 23.36 1.41 2.98
N PHE A 21 22.94 1.08 1.77
CA PHE A 21 21.86 0.15 1.49
C PHE A 21 22.42 -1.03 0.69
N GLU A 22 22.01 -2.24 1.02
CA GLU A 22 22.47 -3.46 0.36
C GLU A 22 21.27 -4.35 0.01
N GLY A 23 21.26 -4.91 -1.21
CA GLY A 23 20.19 -5.79 -1.69
C GLY A 23 19.01 -5.08 -2.36
N ASN A 24 19.06 -3.75 -2.47
CA ASN A 24 18.03 -2.92 -3.11
C ASN A 24 18.25 -2.81 -4.62
N ALA A 25 17.67 -3.73 -5.39
CA ALA A 25 17.73 -3.68 -6.85
C ALA A 25 16.63 -2.81 -7.50
N ARG A 26 15.54 -2.55 -6.78
CA ARG A 26 14.34 -1.85 -7.30
C ARG A 26 14.29 -0.39 -6.93
N ILE A 27 14.52 -0.08 -5.66
CA ILE A 27 14.51 1.30 -5.16
C ILE A 27 15.96 1.75 -5.05
N LYS A 28 16.29 2.88 -5.67
CA LYS A 28 17.63 3.43 -5.67
C LYS A 28 18.02 4.00 -4.32
N ASP A 29 19.31 3.99 -3.99
CA ASP A 29 19.85 4.53 -2.74
C ASP A 29 19.42 5.98 -2.47
N GLU A 30 19.37 6.83 -3.51
CA GLU A 30 19.00 8.24 -3.35
C GLU A 30 17.53 8.42 -2.96
N VAL A 31 16.68 7.44 -3.28
CA VAL A 31 15.27 7.42 -2.88
C VAL A 31 15.14 6.90 -1.46
N LEU A 32 15.82 5.81 -1.13
CA LEU A 32 15.85 5.23 0.21
C LEU A 32 16.41 6.21 1.24
N ALA A 33 17.48 6.92 0.89
CA ALA A 33 18.09 7.94 1.74
C ALA A 33 17.15 9.09 2.13
N LYS A 34 16.12 9.38 1.32
CA LYS A 34 15.11 10.39 1.63
C LYS A 34 14.00 9.88 2.55
N MET A 35 13.89 8.58 2.73
CA MET A 35 12.85 7.94 3.55
C MET A 35 13.27 7.74 4.99
N ILE A 36 14.57 7.78 5.26
CA ILE A 36 15.15 7.57 6.58
C ILE A 36 15.37 8.91 7.31
N SER A 37 15.35 8.84 8.64
CA SER A 37 15.64 9.97 9.53
C SER A 37 17.02 9.90 10.17
N SER A 38 17.72 8.77 10.02
CA SER A 38 19.12 8.65 10.43
C SER A 38 20.02 9.42 9.49
N ASP A 39 20.97 10.15 10.05
CA ASP A 39 21.94 10.97 9.31
C ASP A 39 23.36 10.58 9.63
N GLU A 40 24.26 10.72 8.66
CA GLU A 40 25.69 10.65 8.87
C GLU A 40 26.18 11.74 9.83
N ARG A 41 27.21 11.43 10.60
CA ARG A 41 27.80 12.31 11.62
C ARG A 41 26.89 12.63 12.82
N ARG A 42 25.77 11.96 12.95
CA ARG A 42 24.89 11.99 14.13
C ARG A 42 25.12 10.79 15.01
N VAL A 43 24.70 10.91 16.27
CA VAL A 43 24.76 9.81 17.23
C VAL A 43 23.83 8.69 16.77
N PHE A 44 24.34 7.47 16.74
CA PHE A 44 23.55 6.30 16.37
C PHE A 44 22.47 6.03 17.42
N ASN A 45 21.24 5.93 16.97
CA ASN A 45 20.09 5.55 17.77
C ASN A 45 19.49 4.24 17.22
N PRO A 46 19.57 3.13 17.98
CA PRO A 46 19.01 1.85 17.52
C PRO A 46 17.51 1.91 17.20
N SER A 47 16.73 2.60 18.03
CA SER A 47 15.27 2.72 17.80
C SER A 47 14.96 3.50 16.53
N GLN A 48 15.76 4.52 16.19
CA GLN A 48 15.59 5.25 14.93
C GLN A 48 15.96 4.38 13.74
N ALA A 49 17.04 3.60 13.82
CA ALA A 49 17.42 2.68 12.76
C ALA A 49 16.35 1.62 12.46
N GLU A 50 15.67 1.11 13.50
CA GLU A 50 14.52 0.21 13.32
C GLU A 50 13.33 0.91 12.70
N THR A 51 13.05 2.15 13.09
CA THR A 51 11.98 2.97 12.48
C THR A 51 12.27 3.20 11.00
N ASP A 52 13.50 3.54 10.66
CA ASP A 52 13.94 3.74 9.28
C ASP A 52 13.84 2.45 8.46
N ALA A 53 14.23 1.32 9.04
CA ALA A 53 14.10 0.01 8.39
C ALA A 53 12.63 -0.33 8.10
N ASN A 54 11.71 -0.02 9.02
CA ASN A 54 10.28 -0.20 8.82
C ASN A 54 9.74 0.72 7.72
N ALA A 55 10.18 1.97 7.66
CA ALA A 55 9.78 2.90 6.60
C ALA A 55 10.22 2.41 5.20
N ILE A 56 11.44 1.87 5.10
CA ILE A 56 11.92 1.25 3.87
C ILE A 56 11.08 0.01 3.52
N ALA A 57 10.80 -0.88 4.49
CA ALA A 57 9.99 -2.08 4.26
C ALA A 57 8.57 -1.71 3.79
N GLU A 58 7.96 -0.66 4.35
CA GLU A 58 6.66 -0.15 3.94
C GLU A 58 6.69 0.38 2.49
N ALA A 59 7.76 1.04 2.07
CA ALA A 59 7.90 1.49 0.69
C ALA A 59 7.90 0.30 -0.30
N TYR A 60 8.57 -0.80 0.05
CA TYR A 60 8.50 -2.04 -0.74
C TYR A 60 7.12 -2.69 -0.71
N ASN A 61 6.43 -2.67 0.44
CA ASN A 61 5.06 -3.18 0.55
C ASN A 61 4.11 -2.40 -0.37
N ASN A 62 4.25 -1.08 -0.44
CA ASN A 62 3.45 -0.21 -1.32
C ASN A 62 3.70 -0.50 -2.81
N GLU A 63 4.84 -1.08 -3.15
CA GLU A 63 5.13 -1.61 -4.49
C GLU A 63 4.68 -3.07 -4.71
N GLY A 64 4.01 -3.66 -3.70
CA GLY A 64 3.49 -5.04 -3.76
C GLY A 64 4.49 -6.12 -3.34
N ARG A 65 5.60 -5.73 -2.70
CA ARG A 65 6.62 -6.64 -2.17
C ARG A 65 6.43 -6.85 -0.68
N ILE A 66 5.33 -7.47 -0.30
CA ILE A 66 4.96 -7.69 1.12
C ILE A 66 5.88 -8.66 1.87
N ALA A 67 6.68 -9.43 1.15
CA ALA A 67 7.70 -10.29 1.73
C ALA A 67 9.04 -9.55 1.94
N ALA A 68 9.12 -8.27 1.60
CA ALA A 68 10.32 -7.47 1.82
C ALA A 68 10.66 -7.40 3.31
N ARG A 69 11.95 -7.51 3.59
CA ARG A 69 12.50 -7.41 4.94
C ARG A 69 13.69 -6.47 4.89
N VAL A 70 13.78 -5.62 5.89
CA VAL A 70 14.91 -4.69 6.04
C VAL A 70 15.46 -4.84 7.44
N GLN A 71 16.76 -5.02 7.53
CA GLN A 71 17.46 -5.19 8.81
C GLN A 71 18.60 -4.16 8.91
N PRO A 72 18.59 -3.30 9.94
CA PRO A 72 19.69 -2.40 10.18
C PRO A 72 20.85 -3.18 10.78
N LYS A 73 22.02 -3.09 10.19
CA LYS A 73 23.28 -3.64 10.71
C LYS A 73 24.27 -2.54 11.00
N ILE A 74 25.05 -2.72 12.05
CA ILE A 74 26.12 -1.81 12.44
C ILE A 74 27.48 -2.47 12.27
N ILE A 75 28.36 -1.78 11.57
CA ILE A 75 29.77 -2.17 11.42
C ILE A 75 30.58 -1.21 12.28
N LYS A 76 31.17 -1.74 13.36
CA LYS A 76 32.00 -0.93 14.26
C LYS A 76 33.28 -0.46 13.56
N ARG A 77 33.61 0.81 13.75
CA ARG A 77 34.82 1.46 13.26
C ARG A 77 35.65 2.01 14.42
N SER A 78 36.86 2.46 14.13
CA SER A 78 37.68 3.17 15.09
C SER A 78 37.05 4.48 15.56
N GLN A 79 37.51 4.99 16.72
CA GLN A 79 37.08 6.31 17.25
C GLN A 79 35.58 6.39 17.59
N ASN A 80 35.02 5.34 18.19
CA ASN A 80 33.59 5.26 18.55
C ASN A 80 32.64 5.60 17.41
N ARG A 81 32.94 5.10 16.19
CA ARG A 81 32.11 5.27 15.00
C ARG A 81 31.52 3.95 14.53
N VAL A 82 30.40 4.03 13.81
CA VAL A 82 29.76 2.90 13.17
C VAL A 82 29.34 3.25 11.74
N ASP A 83 29.42 2.28 10.85
CA ASP A 83 28.67 2.36 9.59
C ASP A 83 27.32 1.65 9.81
N LEU A 84 26.24 2.32 9.41
CA LEU A 84 24.88 1.80 9.43
C LEU A 84 24.55 1.25 8.04
N VAL A 85 24.29 -0.04 7.96
CA VAL A 85 23.94 -0.73 6.71
C VAL A 85 22.51 -1.23 6.83
N PHE A 86 21.65 -0.83 5.91
CA PHE A 86 20.32 -1.42 5.78
C PHE A 86 20.41 -2.58 4.79
N GLU A 87 20.39 -3.81 5.32
CA GLU A 87 20.30 -5.02 4.49
C GLU A 87 18.85 -5.23 4.08
N ILE A 88 18.59 -5.22 2.77
CA ILE A 88 17.28 -5.29 2.17
C ILE A 88 17.14 -6.63 1.44
N PHE A 89 16.17 -7.40 1.86
CA PHE A 89 15.68 -8.54 1.12
C PHE A 89 14.34 -8.14 0.49
N GLU A 90 14.35 -7.89 -0.82
CA GLU A 90 13.16 -7.35 -1.52
C GLU A 90 11.99 -8.33 -1.59
N GLY A 91 12.25 -9.64 -1.51
CA GLY A 91 11.23 -10.66 -1.75
C GLY A 91 10.69 -10.65 -3.19
N ASP A 92 9.74 -11.51 -3.46
CA ASP A 92 9.03 -11.56 -4.73
C ASP A 92 7.78 -10.69 -4.71
N ASN A 93 7.32 -10.28 -5.90
CA ASN A 93 6.03 -9.63 -6.03
C ASN A 93 4.93 -10.65 -5.74
N VAL A 94 3.97 -10.25 -4.92
CA VAL A 94 2.79 -11.07 -4.65
C VAL A 94 1.69 -10.66 -5.62
N GLU A 95 1.29 -11.60 -6.47
CA GLU A 95 0.30 -11.39 -7.54
C GLU A 95 -1.12 -11.66 -7.04
N VAL A 96 -2.12 -11.07 -7.69
CA VAL A 96 -3.52 -11.40 -7.44
C VAL A 96 -3.89 -12.64 -8.24
N GLU A 97 -3.95 -13.80 -7.59
CA GLU A 97 -4.31 -15.07 -8.24
C GLU A 97 -5.77 -15.15 -8.62
N ARG A 98 -6.65 -14.65 -7.75
CA ARG A 98 -8.09 -14.71 -7.96
C ARG A 98 -8.79 -13.47 -7.45
N ILE A 99 -9.73 -12.98 -8.27
CA ILE A 99 -10.70 -11.97 -7.87
C ILE A 99 -12.08 -12.60 -7.98
N SER A 100 -12.82 -12.57 -6.87
CA SER A 100 -14.17 -13.13 -6.74
C SER A 100 -15.14 -12.08 -6.21
N PHE A 101 -16.42 -12.29 -6.48
CA PHE A 101 -17.48 -11.43 -6.02
C PHE A 101 -18.57 -12.28 -5.38
N ILE A 102 -19.20 -11.77 -4.32
CA ILE A 102 -20.34 -12.38 -3.67
C ILE A 102 -21.46 -11.35 -3.64
N GLY A 103 -22.68 -11.79 -4.00
CA GLY A 103 -23.87 -10.94 -4.00
C GLY A 103 -24.14 -10.21 -5.30
N ASN A 104 -23.27 -10.34 -6.30
CA ASN A 104 -23.44 -9.80 -7.65
C ASN A 104 -24.38 -10.67 -8.49
N ARG A 105 -25.67 -10.33 -8.48
CA ARG A 105 -26.72 -11.07 -9.22
C ARG A 105 -26.96 -10.49 -10.60
N VAL A 106 -26.81 -9.19 -10.78
CA VAL A 106 -27.09 -8.46 -12.01
C VAL A 106 -25.92 -8.54 -12.99
N TYR A 107 -24.71 -8.40 -12.51
CA TYR A 107 -23.51 -8.42 -13.34
C TYR A 107 -22.62 -9.62 -13.00
N SER A 108 -22.14 -10.31 -14.04
CA SER A 108 -21.25 -11.44 -13.87
C SER A 108 -19.87 -11.02 -13.37
N ASP A 109 -19.16 -11.90 -12.65
CA ASP A 109 -17.77 -11.73 -12.23
C ASP A 109 -16.85 -11.26 -13.36
N ARG A 110 -17.02 -11.85 -14.55
CA ARG A 110 -16.24 -11.48 -15.74
C ARG A 110 -16.44 -10.00 -16.11
N ARG A 111 -17.67 -9.48 -15.94
CA ARG A 111 -17.98 -8.08 -16.21
C ARG A 111 -17.35 -7.17 -15.17
N LEU A 112 -17.52 -7.51 -13.91
CA LEU A 112 -16.99 -6.73 -12.78
C LEU A 112 -15.46 -6.72 -12.77
N ARG A 113 -14.79 -7.85 -13.04
CA ARG A 113 -13.32 -7.89 -13.18
C ARG A 113 -12.78 -6.93 -14.25
N ARG A 114 -13.54 -6.62 -15.28
CA ARG A 114 -13.11 -5.65 -16.31
C ARG A 114 -13.15 -4.20 -15.81
N VAL A 115 -14.00 -3.91 -14.85
CA VAL A 115 -14.14 -2.56 -14.24
C VAL A 115 -12.94 -2.24 -13.35
N LEU A 116 -12.38 -3.25 -12.67
CA LEU A 116 -11.28 -3.08 -11.75
C LEU A 116 -9.99 -2.62 -12.44
N GLY A 117 -9.22 -1.79 -11.73
CA GLY A 117 -7.84 -1.45 -12.07
C GLY A 117 -6.90 -2.63 -11.85
N THR A 118 -7.09 -3.37 -10.74
CA THR A 118 -6.38 -4.60 -10.44
C THR A 118 -6.77 -5.70 -11.42
N LYS A 119 -5.77 -6.41 -11.92
CA LYS A 119 -5.98 -7.55 -12.83
C LYS A 119 -5.56 -8.84 -12.15
N GLN A 120 -6.29 -9.90 -12.46
CA GLN A 120 -5.94 -11.24 -12.04
C GLN A 120 -4.73 -11.74 -12.85
N ALA A 121 -3.81 -12.43 -12.19
CA ALA A 121 -2.65 -13.04 -12.82
C ALA A 121 -3.09 -14.00 -13.96
N GLY A 122 -2.46 -13.88 -15.10
CA GLY A 122 -2.78 -14.67 -16.31
C GLY A 122 -1.58 -15.42 -16.87
N LEU A 123 -1.81 -16.22 -17.92
CA LEU A 123 -0.78 -17.02 -18.60
C LEU A 123 0.41 -16.19 -19.14
N PHE A 124 0.23 -14.87 -19.37
CA PHE A 124 1.26 -13.94 -19.85
C PHE A 124 1.80 -13.04 -18.73
N ARG A 125 2.01 -13.58 -17.53
CA ARG A 125 2.41 -12.93 -16.28
C ARG A 125 3.51 -11.87 -16.42
N ARG A 126 4.48 -12.07 -17.30
CA ARG A 126 5.68 -11.22 -17.41
C ARG A 126 5.47 -9.83 -18.03
N LEU A 127 4.30 -9.56 -18.61
CA LEU A 127 4.05 -8.35 -19.39
C LEU A 127 3.12 -7.33 -18.71
N VAL A 128 2.45 -7.70 -17.62
CA VAL A 128 1.41 -6.87 -16.99
C VAL A 128 1.72 -6.61 -15.53
N LYS A 129 2.24 -5.42 -15.21
CA LYS A 129 2.48 -4.96 -13.83
C LYS A 129 1.21 -4.66 -13.00
N ARG A 130 0.01 -4.97 -13.52
CA ARG A 130 -1.28 -4.64 -12.87
C ARG A 130 -1.87 -5.79 -12.07
N ASP A 131 -1.21 -6.92 -12.04
CA ASP A 131 -1.57 -8.12 -11.28
C ASP A 131 -0.98 -8.17 -9.86
N THR A 132 -0.14 -7.20 -9.51
CA THR A 132 0.40 -7.06 -8.16
C THR A 132 -0.63 -6.43 -7.22
N TYR A 133 -0.87 -7.05 -6.07
CA TYR A 133 -1.74 -6.50 -5.03
C TYR A 133 -1.03 -5.37 -4.29
N VAL A 134 -1.70 -4.21 -4.21
CA VAL A 134 -1.33 -3.10 -3.35
C VAL A 134 -2.58 -2.50 -2.73
N GLU A 135 -2.57 -2.23 -1.43
CA GLU A 135 -3.75 -1.80 -0.68
C GLU A 135 -4.39 -0.50 -1.22
N PRO A 136 -3.64 0.56 -1.57
CA PRO A 136 -4.22 1.75 -2.18
C PRO A 136 -4.98 1.48 -3.49
N ARG A 137 -4.59 0.44 -4.23
CA ARG A 137 -5.28 0.03 -5.46
C ARG A 137 -6.59 -0.69 -5.15
N ALA A 138 -6.64 -1.47 -4.07
CA ALA A 138 -7.88 -2.12 -3.63
C ALA A 138 -8.97 -1.10 -3.25
N GLU A 139 -8.61 0.00 -2.62
CA GLU A 139 -9.54 1.11 -2.36
C GLU A 139 -10.03 1.79 -3.64
N ALA A 140 -9.12 2.01 -4.61
CA ALA A 140 -9.49 2.56 -5.91
C ALA A 140 -10.46 1.62 -6.65
N ASP A 141 -10.26 0.32 -6.57
CA ASP A 141 -11.14 -0.69 -7.16
C ASP A 141 -12.53 -0.69 -6.54
N GLN A 142 -12.66 -0.48 -5.24
CA GLN A 142 -13.97 -0.31 -4.59
C GLN A 142 -14.71 0.92 -5.12
N ARG A 143 -13.99 2.03 -5.34
CA ARG A 143 -14.57 3.25 -5.95
C ARG A 143 -15.05 2.99 -7.37
N LEU A 144 -14.22 2.34 -8.20
CA LEU A 144 -14.57 1.96 -9.57
C LEU A 144 -15.81 1.08 -9.63
N LEU A 145 -15.93 0.09 -8.74
CA LEU A 145 -17.13 -0.75 -8.65
C LEU A 145 -18.36 0.08 -8.26
N ARG A 146 -18.25 0.95 -7.28
CA ARG A 146 -19.35 1.82 -6.85
C ARG A 146 -19.82 2.71 -7.99
N ASP A 147 -18.91 3.40 -8.67
CA ASP A 147 -19.22 4.28 -9.79
C ASP A 147 -19.86 3.51 -10.95
N PHE A 148 -19.39 2.28 -11.21
CA PHE A 148 -19.97 1.40 -12.22
C PHE A 148 -21.45 1.07 -11.93
N TYR A 149 -21.82 0.79 -10.70
CA TYR A 149 -23.20 0.50 -10.29
C TYR A 149 -24.04 1.77 -10.24
N LEU A 150 -23.53 2.85 -9.65
CA LEU A 150 -24.22 4.15 -9.57
C LEU A 150 -24.59 4.67 -10.95
N SER A 151 -23.67 4.63 -11.92
CA SER A 151 -23.91 5.08 -13.30
C SER A 151 -24.97 4.25 -14.03
N ARG A 152 -25.46 3.17 -13.41
CA ARG A 152 -26.51 2.28 -13.94
C ARG A 152 -27.77 2.26 -13.10
N GLY A 153 -27.89 3.24 -12.18
CA GLY A 153 -29.06 3.43 -11.36
C GLY A 153 -29.11 2.61 -10.06
N TYR A 154 -28.04 1.91 -9.68
CA TYR A 154 -27.97 1.17 -8.43
C TYR A 154 -27.46 2.07 -7.29
N VAL A 155 -28.30 3.00 -6.86
CA VAL A 155 -27.94 4.08 -5.91
C VAL A 155 -27.64 3.53 -4.52
N ASP A 156 -28.31 2.45 -4.12
CA ASP A 156 -28.16 1.79 -2.82
C ASP A 156 -27.04 0.75 -2.79
N MET A 157 -26.25 0.65 -3.87
CA MET A 157 -25.16 -0.30 -3.95
C MET A 157 -24.13 -0.04 -2.85
N ARG A 158 -23.73 -1.12 -2.18
CA ARG A 158 -22.72 -1.11 -1.12
C ARG A 158 -21.75 -2.27 -1.28
N ILE A 159 -20.50 -2.00 -0.97
CA ILE A 159 -19.48 -3.03 -0.77
C ILE A 159 -19.37 -3.24 0.74
N SER A 160 -19.89 -4.36 1.23
CA SER A 160 -19.93 -4.68 2.66
C SER A 160 -18.58 -5.15 3.20
N ALA A 161 -17.77 -5.75 2.34
CA ALA A 161 -16.39 -6.14 2.66
C ALA A 161 -15.57 -6.26 1.38
N ALA A 162 -14.30 -5.89 1.47
CA ALA A 162 -13.27 -6.17 0.48
C ALA A 162 -12.11 -6.86 1.23
N ASN A 163 -12.03 -8.18 1.08
CA ASN A 163 -11.06 -8.99 1.79
C ASN A 163 -9.95 -9.42 0.83
N ALA A 164 -8.71 -9.20 1.22
CA ALA A 164 -7.56 -9.75 0.55
C ALA A 164 -6.88 -10.76 1.48
N GLN A 165 -6.79 -12.00 1.05
CA GLN A 165 -6.16 -13.08 1.80
C GLN A 165 -4.93 -13.55 1.06
N LEU A 166 -3.80 -13.59 1.77
CA LEU A 166 -2.57 -14.17 1.26
C LEU A 166 -2.72 -15.68 1.14
N THR A 167 -2.24 -16.28 0.06
CA THR A 167 -2.18 -17.73 -0.11
C THR A 167 -1.31 -18.37 0.97
N GLN A 168 -1.48 -19.67 1.23
CA GLN A 168 -0.65 -20.37 2.20
C GLN A 168 0.83 -20.35 1.82
N GLU A 169 1.13 -20.39 0.53
CA GLU A 169 2.49 -20.33 -0.03
C GLU A 169 3.07 -18.91 -0.03
N ARG A 170 2.24 -17.89 0.30
CA ARG A 170 2.59 -16.47 0.34
C ARG A 170 3.08 -15.90 -1.00
N ASP A 171 2.67 -16.48 -2.09
CA ASP A 171 3.03 -16.10 -3.44
C ASP A 171 1.90 -15.41 -4.21
N GLY A 172 0.67 -15.39 -3.66
CA GLY A 172 -0.50 -14.79 -4.26
C GLY A 172 -1.53 -14.25 -3.28
N TYR A 173 -2.45 -13.43 -3.80
CA TYR A 173 -3.62 -12.95 -3.09
C TYR A 173 -4.91 -13.46 -3.70
N PHE A 174 -5.84 -13.85 -2.84
CA PHE A 174 -7.25 -13.99 -3.18
C PHE A 174 -7.98 -12.73 -2.74
N VAL A 175 -8.55 -12.00 -3.68
CA VAL A 175 -9.33 -10.79 -3.41
C VAL A 175 -10.81 -11.10 -3.59
N GLN A 176 -11.61 -10.81 -2.57
CA GLN A 176 -13.04 -11.04 -2.58
C GLN A 176 -13.80 -9.76 -2.23
N PHE A 177 -14.74 -9.38 -3.09
CA PHE A 177 -15.65 -8.27 -2.86
C PHE A 177 -17.04 -8.79 -2.52
N ASN A 178 -17.56 -8.42 -1.35
CA ASN A 178 -18.94 -8.71 -0.97
C ASN A 178 -19.81 -7.51 -1.34
N ILE A 179 -20.73 -7.71 -2.27
CA ILE A 179 -21.54 -6.67 -2.90
C ILE A 179 -23.00 -6.84 -2.48
N GLN A 180 -23.62 -5.73 -2.14
CA GLN A 180 -25.07 -5.59 -2.02
C GLN A 180 -25.51 -4.63 -3.13
N GLU A 181 -26.10 -5.17 -4.20
CA GLU A 181 -26.42 -4.37 -5.39
C GLU A 181 -27.56 -3.37 -5.16
N GLY A 182 -28.49 -3.70 -4.25
CA GLY A 182 -29.73 -2.93 -4.06
C GLY A 182 -30.69 -3.08 -5.24
N GLN A 183 -31.60 -2.14 -5.38
CA GLN A 183 -32.53 -2.08 -6.51
C GLN A 183 -32.08 -1.02 -7.52
N GLN A 184 -32.52 -1.21 -8.76
CA GLN A 184 -32.25 -0.24 -9.82
C GLN A 184 -33.28 0.87 -9.79
N PHE A 185 -32.84 2.11 -9.73
CA PHE A 185 -33.64 3.31 -9.82
C PHE A 185 -33.53 3.90 -11.23
N LYS A 186 -34.59 4.56 -11.67
CA LYS A 186 -34.62 5.37 -12.87
C LYS A 186 -35.11 6.78 -12.48
N PHE A 187 -34.70 7.77 -13.23
CA PHE A 187 -35.27 9.10 -13.08
C PHE A 187 -36.79 9.05 -13.40
N GLY A 188 -37.56 9.69 -12.57
CA GLY A 188 -38.98 9.95 -12.85
C GLY A 188 -39.14 11.17 -13.75
N GLU A 189 -40.21 11.89 -13.53
CA GLU A 189 -40.46 13.17 -14.21
C GLU A 189 -39.41 14.21 -13.76
N LEU A 190 -38.81 14.89 -14.73
CA LEU A 190 -37.89 15.98 -14.49
C LEU A 190 -38.61 17.30 -14.73
N THR A 191 -38.77 18.09 -13.69
CA THR A 191 -39.30 19.44 -13.78
C THR A 191 -38.21 20.46 -13.58
N VAL A 192 -38.06 21.36 -14.51
CA VAL A 192 -37.16 22.52 -14.38
C VAL A 192 -37.97 23.72 -13.99
N SER A 193 -37.57 24.45 -12.96
CA SER A 193 -38.17 25.73 -12.58
C SER A 193 -37.10 26.82 -12.53
N SER A 194 -37.42 28.01 -13.05
CA SER A 194 -36.53 29.17 -12.96
C SER A 194 -37.24 30.30 -12.24
N THR A 195 -36.56 30.98 -11.35
CA THR A 195 -37.00 32.22 -10.70
C THR A 195 -36.44 33.47 -11.40
N ILE A 196 -35.73 33.28 -12.51
CA ILE A 196 -35.07 34.34 -13.27
C ILE A 196 -36.05 34.74 -14.41
N ASP A 197 -36.43 36.02 -14.46
CA ASP A 197 -37.28 36.56 -15.52
C ASP A 197 -36.60 36.43 -16.89
N GLY A 198 -37.33 35.87 -17.88
CA GLY A 198 -36.84 35.70 -19.24
C GLY A 198 -36.08 34.37 -19.51
N VAL A 199 -36.00 33.49 -18.55
CA VAL A 199 -35.50 32.12 -18.76
C VAL A 199 -36.70 31.17 -18.93
N ASP A 200 -36.80 30.56 -20.10
CA ASP A 200 -37.82 29.53 -20.39
C ASP A 200 -37.32 28.18 -19.85
N PRO A 201 -37.94 27.63 -18.78
CA PRO A 201 -37.50 26.34 -18.22
C PRO A 201 -37.69 25.15 -19.17
N GLU A 202 -38.60 25.26 -20.16
CA GLU A 202 -38.88 24.19 -21.13
C GLU A 202 -37.85 24.11 -22.27
N ALA A 203 -36.95 25.09 -22.34
CA ALA A 203 -35.89 25.13 -23.35
C ALA A 203 -34.64 24.28 -22.96
N TYR A 204 -34.64 23.69 -21.76
CA TYR A 204 -33.57 22.87 -21.22
C TYR A 204 -34.11 21.51 -20.83
#